data_407e77e2980dd349755fa5c015d7c1b1
#
_entry.id   407e77e2980dd349755fa5c015d7c1b1
#
_cell.length_a   1.000
_cell.length_b   1.000
_cell.length_c   1.000
_cell.angle_alpha   90.00
_cell.angle_beta   90.00
_cell.angle_gamma   90.00
#
_symmetry.space_group_name_H-M   'P 1'
#
loop_
_entity.id
_entity.type
_entity.pdbx_description
1 polymer ?
#
loop_
_entity_poly.entity_id
_entity_poly.type
_entity_poly.pdbx_seq_one_letter_code
_entity_poly.pdbx_strand_id
1 'polypeptide(L)'
;MGGTLTGKGGNLIIIDDPIKTGESMTETERNAVNQWYRETVYTRLNDKKNDSIIIVMQRTHEDDLVGHVLDLDSWTVLNLPAIAQEDQRIPLGNDKFHEWFEGDLLHEEREDYDLIMSHKKVLGTSQFSAQYLQSPIPPGGNAIKRSWVKRLPKDFDRNRCDKIWQSWDTAAELTEGASYSVCTTWGIIEARAALLHVLRVQLLYPELRARVLKHARIWGAERVLMEKA
;
A
#
# COMPACT_ATOMS: atom_id res chain seq x y z
N MET A 1 -23.50 -9.01 2.32
CA MET A 1 -23.32 -9.33 3.76
C MET A 1 -24.68 -9.44 4.40
N GLY A 2 -25.01 -10.58 5.04
CA GLY A 2 -26.37 -10.87 5.46
C GLY A 2 -26.52 -11.39 6.90
N GLY A 3 -25.70 -10.94 7.84
CA GLY A 3 -25.83 -11.32 9.24
C GLY A 3 -26.00 -10.13 10.16
N THR A 4 -27.03 -10.13 11.02
CA THR A 4 -27.22 -9.09 12.04
C THR A 4 -26.36 -9.38 13.25
N LEU A 5 -25.23 -8.68 13.39
CA LEU A 5 -24.43 -8.60 14.62
C LEU A 5 -25.05 -7.65 15.66
N THR A 6 -26.20 -7.04 15.35
CA THR A 6 -26.87 -6.06 16.21
C THR A 6 -27.30 -6.72 17.53
N GLY A 7 -26.89 -6.13 18.65
CA GLY A 7 -27.22 -6.62 19.99
C GLY A 7 -26.36 -7.79 20.52
N LYS A 8 -25.39 -8.28 19.76
CA LYS A 8 -24.44 -9.31 20.22
C LYS A 8 -23.06 -8.71 20.38
N GLY A 9 -22.37 -9.06 21.47
CA GLY A 9 -20.96 -8.74 21.71
C GLY A 9 -20.15 -10.02 21.90
N GLY A 10 -18.82 -9.89 21.94
CA GLY A 10 -17.92 -11.04 22.13
C GLY A 10 -16.59 -10.60 22.70
N ASN A 11 -15.90 -11.53 23.34
CA ASN A 11 -14.53 -11.35 23.83
C ASN A 11 -13.50 -11.75 22.77
N LEU A 12 -13.94 -12.49 21.75
CA LEU A 12 -13.18 -12.83 20.56
C LEU A 12 -14.11 -12.72 19.36
N ILE A 13 -13.73 -11.94 18.38
CA ILE A 13 -14.44 -11.81 17.11
C ILE A 13 -13.53 -12.32 16.01
N ILE A 14 -14.03 -13.28 15.22
CA ILE A 14 -13.32 -13.82 14.07
C ILE A 14 -14.07 -13.40 12.82
N ILE A 15 -13.37 -12.74 11.91
CA ILE A 15 -13.86 -12.35 10.59
C ILE A 15 -13.17 -13.24 9.57
N ASP A 16 -13.95 -14.01 8.85
CA ASP A 16 -13.46 -14.95 7.83
C ASP A 16 -14.01 -14.54 6.46
N ASP A 17 -13.10 -14.30 5.51
CA ASP A 17 -13.36 -13.89 4.13
C ASP A 17 -14.52 -12.86 3.99
N PRO A 18 -14.37 -11.64 4.55
CA PRO A 18 -15.46 -10.66 4.63
C PRO A 18 -15.92 -10.14 3.27
N ILE A 19 -15.17 -10.36 2.21
CA ILE A 19 -15.47 -9.94 0.84
C ILE A 19 -15.09 -11.03 -0.16
N LYS A 20 -15.93 -11.26 -1.15
CA LYS A 20 -15.59 -12.18 -2.25
C LYS A 20 -14.61 -11.53 -3.21
N THR A 21 -13.72 -12.35 -3.77
CA THR A 21 -12.65 -11.88 -4.67
C THR A 21 -13.18 -11.03 -5.84
N GLY A 22 -14.30 -11.42 -6.47
CA GLY A 22 -14.90 -10.65 -7.56
C GLY A 22 -15.47 -9.30 -7.12
N GLU A 23 -16.07 -9.23 -5.94
CA GLU A 23 -16.65 -8.03 -5.34
C GLU A 23 -15.57 -7.04 -4.90
N SER A 24 -14.42 -7.53 -4.45
CA SER A 24 -13.31 -6.70 -3.97
C SER A 24 -12.69 -5.78 -5.04
N MET A 25 -12.98 -6.05 -6.31
CA MET A 25 -12.54 -5.19 -7.42
C MET A 25 -13.27 -3.85 -7.46
N THR A 26 -14.47 -3.73 -6.87
CA THR A 26 -15.22 -2.47 -6.83
C THR A 26 -14.92 -1.70 -5.56
N GLU A 27 -14.67 -0.40 -5.70
CA GLU A 27 -14.43 0.50 -4.56
C GLU A 27 -15.64 0.55 -3.62
N THR A 28 -16.85 0.52 -4.16
CA THR A 28 -18.09 0.55 -3.39
C THR A 28 -18.19 -0.63 -2.42
N GLU A 29 -17.89 -1.84 -2.88
CA GLU A 29 -17.97 -3.04 -2.05
C GLU A 29 -16.85 -3.07 -1.00
N ARG A 30 -15.63 -2.64 -1.35
CA ARG A 30 -14.53 -2.50 -0.37
C ARG A 30 -14.89 -1.49 0.71
N ASN A 31 -15.40 -0.31 0.33
CA ASN A 31 -15.83 0.72 1.26
C ASN A 31 -16.96 0.25 2.17
N ALA A 32 -17.92 -0.53 1.66
CA ALA A 32 -18.99 -1.11 2.46
C ALA A 32 -18.46 -2.07 3.54
N VAL A 33 -17.47 -2.91 3.21
CA VAL A 33 -16.83 -3.82 4.18
C VAL A 33 -16.04 -3.03 5.23
N ASN A 34 -15.25 -2.04 4.80
CA ASN A 34 -14.45 -1.21 5.68
C ASN A 34 -15.34 -0.38 6.64
N GLN A 35 -16.46 0.14 6.14
CA GLN A 35 -17.45 0.83 6.95
C GLN A 35 -18.14 -0.13 7.94
N TRP A 36 -18.57 -1.31 7.50
CA TRP A 36 -19.16 -2.33 8.37
C TRP A 36 -18.20 -2.71 9.51
N TYR A 37 -16.92 -2.89 9.22
CA TYR A 37 -15.92 -3.15 10.25
C TYR A 37 -15.88 -2.03 11.30
N ARG A 38 -15.77 -0.77 10.88
CA ARG A 38 -15.68 0.38 11.80
C ARG A 38 -16.95 0.58 12.62
N GLU A 39 -18.11 0.55 11.97
CA GLU A 39 -19.39 0.95 12.59
C GLU A 39 -20.05 -0.21 13.34
N THR A 40 -19.81 -1.45 12.90
CA THR A 40 -20.51 -2.59 13.48
C THR A 40 -19.55 -3.48 14.28
N VAL A 41 -18.48 -4.01 13.68
CA VAL A 41 -17.65 -5.05 14.31
C VAL A 41 -16.83 -4.50 15.47
N TYR A 42 -16.08 -3.44 15.22
CA TYR A 42 -15.18 -2.83 16.20
C TYR A 42 -15.89 -2.43 17.50
N THR A 43 -17.17 -2.07 17.40
CA THR A 43 -17.98 -1.67 18.56
C THR A 43 -18.53 -2.85 19.36
N ARG A 44 -18.33 -4.10 18.92
CA ARG A 44 -18.91 -5.33 19.52
C ARG A 44 -18.00 -6.03 20.51
N LEU A 45 -16.77 -5.61 20.70
CA LEU A 45 -15.94 -6.10 21.79
C LEU A 45 -16.55 -5.74 23.14
N ASN A 46 -16.71 -6.72 24.02
CA ASN A 46 -17.24 -6.53 25.37
C ASN A 46 -16.26 -5.72 26.23
N ASP A 47 -14.96 -6.05 26.13
CA ASP A 47 -13.87 -5.32 26.76
C ASP A 47 -12.84 -4.89 25.70
N LYS A 48 -12.85 -3.63 25.32
CA LYS A 48 -11.96 -3.08 24.30
C LYS A 48 -10.46 -3.12 24.63
N LYS A 49 -10.10 -3.40 25.89
CA LYS A 49 -8.70 -3.47 26.32
C LYS A 49 -8.12 -4.88 26.26
N ASN A 50 -8.94 -5.87 26.48
CA ASN A 50 -8.49 -7.26 26.67
C ASN A 50 -9.03 -8.21 25.58
N ASP A 51 -10.09 -7.82 24.89
CA ASP A 51 -10.71 -8.63 23.85
C ASP A 51 -9.99 -8.46 22.51
N SER A 52 -10.17 -9.45 21.61
CA SER A 52 -9.40 -9.51 20.36
C SER A 52 -10.29 -9.65 19.13
N ILE A 53 -9.82 -9.12 18.02
CA ILE A 53 -10.37 -9.35 16.69
C ILE A 53 -9.32 -10.11 15.87
N ILE A 54 -9.74 -11.17 15.21
CA ILE A 54 -8.93 -11.94 14.26
C ILE A 54 -9.57 -11.77 12.88
N ILE A 55 -8.77 -11.41 11.89
CA ILE A 55 -9.19 -11.32 10.49
C ILE A 55 -8.43 -12.37 9.70
N VAL A 56 -9.17 -13.27 9.05
CA VAL A 56 -8.63 -14.30 8.17
C VAL A 56 -9.19 -14.04 6.79
N MET A 57 -8.32 -13.77 5.82
CA MET A 57 -8.75 -13.55 4.43
C MET A 57 -7.57 -13.63 3.46
N GLN A 58 -7.88 -13.89 2.20
CA GLN A 58 -6.95 -13.63 1.12
C GLN A 58 -6.86 -12.13 0.85
N ARG A 59 -5.65 -11.65 0.51
CA ARG A 59 -5.50 -10.30 -0.03
C ARG A 59 -6.08 -10.25 -1.44
N THR A 60 -6.84 -9.25 -1.72
CA THR A 60 -7.55 -9.10 -3.02
C THR A 60 -7.33 -7.74 -3.65
N HIS A 61 -7.11 -6.71 -2.82
CA HIS A 61 -6.83 -5.34 -3.22
C HIS A 61 -5.99 -4.64 -2.15
N GLU A 62 -5.24 -3.60 -2.49
CA GLU A 62 -4.48 -2.82 -1.49
C GLU A 62 -5.38 -2.18 -0.44
N ASP A 63 -6.57 -1.68 -0.84
CA ASP A 63 -7.58 -1.09 0.04
C ASP A 63 -8.63 -2.11 0.53
N ASP A 64 -8.30 -3.41 0.57
CA ASP A 64 -9.16 -4.40 1.20
C ASP A 64 -9.21 -4.21 2.73
N LEU A 65 -10.01 -5.01 3.44
CA LEU A 65 -10.15 -4.84 4.89
C LEU A 65 -8.80 -4.91 5.62
N VAL A 66 -7.89 -5.79 5.20
CA VAL A 66 -6.55 -5.89 5.81
C VAL A 66 -5.76 -4.61 5.57
N GLY A 67 -5.71 -4.09 4.32
CA GLY A 67 -5.08 -2.81 4.04
C GLY A 67 -5.64 -1.69 4.90
N HIS A 68 -6.97 -1.60 4.99
CA HIS A 68 -7.66 -0.60 5.78
C HIS A 68 -7.32 -0.65 7.28
N VAL A 69 -7.32 -1.82 7.91
CA VAL A 69 -7.05 -1.93 9.36
C VAL A 69 -5.58 -1.69 9.71
N LEU A 70 -4.65 -2.05 8.80
CA LEU A 70 -3.22 -1.79 8.97
C LEU A 70 -2.88 -0.30 8.91
N ASP A 71 -3.65 0.49 8.16
CA ASP A 71 -3.51 1.94 8.13
C ASP A 71 -4.05 2.63 9.39
N LEU A 72 -4.94 1.98 10.13
CA LEU A 72 -5.60 2.56 11.30
C LEU A 72 -4.87 2.27 12.62
N ASP A 73 -4.31 1.08 12.77
CA ASP A 73 -3.75 0.60 14.05
C ASP A 73 -2.65 -0.44 13.85
N SER A 74 -1.95 -0.76 14.93
CA SER A 74 -0.92 -1.80 14.96
C SER A 74 -1.55 -3.19 15.08
N TRP A 75 -1.30 -4.05 14.10
CA TRP A 75 -1.77 -5.43 14.07
C TRP A 75 -0.59 -6.42 14.07
N THR A 76 -0.79 -7.56 14.71
CA THR A 76 0.08 -8.70 14.48
C THR A 76 -0.35 -9.38 13.19
N VAL A 77 0.53 -9.41 12.20
CA VAL A 77 0.24 -9.97 10.87
C VAL A 77 0.97 -11.29 10.69
N LEU A 78 0.21 -12.33 10.34
CA LEU A 78 0.75 -13.57 9.81
C LEU A 78 0.44 -13.60 8.31
N ASN A 79 1.47 -13.42 7.49
CA ASN A 79 1.36 -13.44 6.04
C ASN A 79 1.93 -14.74 5.47
N LEU A 80 1.07 -15.55 4.83
CA LEU A 80 1.41 -16.87 4.30
C LEU A 80 1.19 -16.91 2.78
N PRO A 81 2.08 -16.33 1.96
CA PRO A 81 2.00 -16.44 0.50
C PRO A 81 2.30 -17.86 0.03
N ALA A 82 1.81 -18.26 -1.14
CA ALA A 82 2.11 -19.57 -1.72
C ALA A 82 3.60 -19.77 -2.01
N ILE A 83 4.32 -18.67 -2.26
CA ILE A 83 5.79 -18.65 -2.42
C ILE A 83 6.30 -17.53 -1.50
N ALA A 84 7.19 -17.84 -0.57
CA ALA A 84 7.81 -16.87 0.33
C ALA A 84 8.51 -15.76 -0.45
N GLN A 85 8.21 -14.49 -0.12
CA GLN A 85 8.74 -13.32 -0.80
C GLN A 85 9.97 -12.74 -0.10
N GLU A 86 10.25 -13.19 1.12
CA GLU A 86 11.36 -12.80 1.97
C GLU A 86 11.58 -13.86 3.05
N ASP A 87 12.75 -13.85 3.68
CA ASP A 87 13.01 -14.72 4.82
C ASP A 87 12.16 -14.33 6.02
N GLN A 88 11.46 -15.29 6.61
CA GLN A 88 10.58 -15.08 7.75
C GLN A 88 10.91 -16.07 8.87
N ARG A 89 10.77 -15.59 10.10
CA ARG A 89 10.83 -16.40 11.30
C ARG A 89 9.52 -16.30 12.06
N ILE A 90 8.67 -17.31 11.89
CA ILE A 90 7.29 -17.33 12.38
C ILE A 90 7.25 -17.98 13.75
N PRO A 91 6.81 -17.29 14.83
CA PRO A 91 6.72 -17.87 16.16
C PRO A 91 5.57 -18.88 16.24
N LEU A 92 5.86 -20.09 16.72
CA LEU A 92 4.89 -21.16 16.95
C LEU A 92 4.45 -21.28 18.42
N GLY A 93 4.96 -20.42 19.31
CA GLY A 93 4.79 -20.50 20.75
C GLY A 93 5.81 -21.45 21.39
N ASN A 94 5.92 -21.37 22.75
CA ASN A 94 6.86 -22.19 23.55
C ASN A 94 8.30 -22.11 23.03
N ASP A 95 8.75 -20.92 22.67
CA ASP A 95 10.10 -20.66 22.10
C ASP A 95 10.44 -21.43 20.81
N LYS A 96 9.43 -21.96 20.13
CA LYS A 96 9.57 -22.59 18.83
C LYS A 96 9.28 -21.62 17.73
N PHE A 97 10.00 -21.79 16.60
CA PHE A 97 9.86 -20.97 15.41
C PHE A 97 9.84 -21.86 14.17
N HIS A 98 9.15 -21.40 13.16
CA HIS A 98 9.25 -21.92 11.81
C HIS A 98 10.11 -20.92 10.99
N GLU A 99 11.22 -21.42 10.46
CA GLU A 99 12.03 -20.65 9.51
C GLU A 99 11.48 -20.90 8.11
N TRP A 100 11.24 -19.83 7.37
CA TRP A 100 10.69 -19.88 6.03
C TRP A 100 11.47 -18.92 5.15
N PHE A 101 12.15 -19.45 4.14
CA PHE A 101 13.12 -18.70 3.34
C PHE A 101 12.50 -18.21 2.03
N GLU A 102 13.03 -17.11 1.49
CA GLU A 102 12.60 -16.58 0.19
C GLU A 102 12.67 -17.67 -0.88
N GLY A 103 11.54 -17.88 -1.57
CA GLY A 103 11.38 -18.90 -2.60
C GLY A 103 10.77 -20.22 -2.11
N ASP A 104 10.73 -20.45 -0.78
CA ASP A 104 10.08 -21.66 -0.24
C ASP A 104 8.58 -21.65 -0.56
N LEU A 105 8.05 -22.84 -0.85
CA LEU A 105 6.63 -23.03 -1.09
C LEU A 105 5.89 -23.24 0.23
N LEU A 106 4.66 -22.70 0.32
CA LEU A 106 3.82 -22.86 1.51
C LEU A 106 3.48 -24.34 1.77
N HIS A 107 3.20 -25.11 0.71
CA HIS A 107 2.85 -26.52 0.80
C HIS A 107 3.18 -27.25 -0.50
N GLU A 108 4.45 -27.60 -0.67
CA GLU A 108 4.98 -28.22 -1.91
C GLU A 108 4.29 -29.53 -2.29
N GLU A 109 3.93 -30.36 -1.31
CA GLU A 109 3.25 -31.64 -1.58
C GLU A 109 1.84 -31.47 -2.18
N ARG A 110 1.19 -30.33 -1.90
CA ARG A 110 -0.15 -30.02 -2.41
C ARG A 110 -0.09 -29.21 -3.71
N GLU A 111 0.78 -28.21 -3.76
CA GLU A 111 0.94 -27.31 -4.88
C GLU A 111 2.45 -27.08 -5.12
N ASP A 112 2.99 -27.80 -6.09
CA ASP A 112 4.35 -27.60 -6.51
C ASP A 112 4.55 -26.30 -7.32
N TYR A 113 5.77 -25.93 -7.57
CA TYR A 113 6.10 -24.69 -8.27
C TYR A 113 5.45 -24.59 -9.66
N ASP A 114 5.42 -25.69 -10.41
CA ASP A 114 4.88 -25.70 -11.77
C ASP A 114 3.37 -25.49 -11.77
N LEU A 115 2.66 -26.09 -10.81
CA LEU A 115 1.23 -25.91 -10.62
C LEU A 115 0.93 -24.45 -10.23
N ILE A 116 1.66 -23.89 -9.25
CA ILE A 116 1.51 -22.49 -8.86
C ILE A 116 1.76 -21.54 -10.05
N MET A 117 2.79 -21.81 -10.86
CA MET A 117 3.05 -21.01 -12.07
C MET A 117 1.98 -21.20 -13.15
N SER A 118 1.31 -22.34 -13.22
CA SER A 118 0.15 -22.52 -14.10
C SER A 118 -1.03 -21.65 -13.69
N HIS A 119 -1.29 -21.52 -12.38
CA HIS A 119 -2.30 -20.59 -11.85
C HIS A 119 -1.98 -19.13 -12.21
N LYS A 120 -0.72 -18.74 -12.16
CA LYS A 120 -0.31 -17.40 -12.59
C LYS A 120 -0.66 -17.09 -14.05
N LYS A 121 -0.55 -18.09 -14.93
CA LYS A 121 -0.95 -17.94 -16.35
C LYS A 121 -2.45 -17.72 -16.51
N VAL A 122 -3.26 -18.37 -15.68
CA VAL A 122 -4.74 -18.26 -15.72
C VAL A 122 -5.21 -16.96 -15.08
N LEU A 123 -4.70 -16.63 -13.90
CA LEU A 123 -5.13 -15.47 -13.12
C LEU A 123 -4.57 -14.15 -13.63
N GLY A 124 -3.42 -14.20 -14.30
CA GLY A 124 -2.64 -13.00 -14.64
C GLY A 124 -1.87 -12.46 -13.45
N THR A 125 -0.94 -11.55 -13.73
CA THR A 125 0.05 -11.08 -12.74
C THR A 125 -0.59 -10.40 -11.52
N SER A 126 -1.60 -9.55 -11.75
CA SER A 126 -2.21 -8.76 -10.66
C SER A 126 -2.96 -9.62 -9.66
N GLN A 127 -3.86 -10.50 -10.15
CA GLN A 127 -4.63 -11.39 -9.26
C GLN A 127 -3.73 -12.44 -8.59
N PHE A 128 -2.75 -12.97 -9.31
CA PHE A 128 -1.78 -13.88 -8.73
C PHE A 128 -0.97 -13.20 -7.62
N SER A 129 -0.51 -11.97 -7.84
CA SER A 129 0.21 -11.21 -6.80
C SER A 129 -0.66 -10.98 -5.56
N ALA A 130 -1.92 -10.64 -5.73
CA ALA A 130 -2.83 -10.44 -4.61
C ALA A 130 -3.11 -11.75 -3.86
N GLN A 131 -3.65 -12.77 -4.55
CA GLN A 131 -4.20 -13.98 -3.92
C GLN A 131 -3.14 -15.02 -3.54
N TYR A 132 -2.14 -15.23 -4.39
CA TYR A 132 -1.08 -16.24 -4.15
C TYR A 132 0.13 -15.68 -3.42
N LEU A 133 0.52 -14.42 -3.70
CA LEU A 133 1.64 -13.79 -3.02
C LEU A 133 1.22 -12.89 -1.86
N GLN A 134 -0.09 -12.76 -1.60
CA GLN A 134 -0.67 -11.89 -0.56
C GLN A 134 -0.17 -10.43 -0.64
N SER A 135 0.20 -10.00 -1.85
CA SER A 135 0.78 -8.69 -2.17
C SER A 135 0.00 -8.04 -3.31
N PRO A 136 -1.19 -7.46 -3.02
CA PRO A 136 -2.00 -6.81 -4.03
C PRO A 136 -1.25 -5.66 -4.69
N ILE A 137 -1.42 -5.54 -6.01
CA ILE A 137 -0.83 -4.50 -6.84
C ILE A 137 -1.98 -3.63 -7.36
N PRO A 138 -1.84 -2.29 -7.34
CA PRO A 138 -2.85 -1.38 -7.88
C PRO A 138 -3.29 -1.76 -9.31
N PRO A 139 -4.57 -1.56 -9.67
CA PRO A 139 -5.04 -1.71 -11.04
C PRO A 139 -4.22 -0.82 -11.99
N GLY A 140 -3.57 -1.43 -12.98
CA GLY A 140 -2.67 -0.73 -13.90
C GLY A 140 -1.21 -1.15 -13.74
N GLY A 141 -0.91 -1.97 -12.73
CA GLY A 141 0.43 -2.48 -12.45
C GLY A 141 1.39 -1.40 -11.96
N ASN A 142 2.53 -1.80 -11.43
CA ASN A 142 3.62 -0.87 -11.18
C ASN A 142 4.27 -0.53 -12.53
N ALA A 143 3.84 0.57 -13.15
CA ALA A 143 4.49 1.13 -14.33
C ALA A 143 5.99 1.34 -14.06
N ILE A 144 6.36 1.54 -12.78
CA ILE A 144 7.75 1.66 -12.32
C ILE A 144 8.05 0.51 -11.36
N LYS A 145 8.92 -0.42 -11.76
CA LYS A 145 9.37 -1.51 -10.89
C LYS A 145 10.35 -0.99 -9.85
N ARG A 146 10.18 -1.38 -8.58
CA ARG A 146 11.08 -1.00 -7.48
C ARG A 146 12.55 -1.35 -7.79
N SER A 147 12.81 -2.45 -8.49
CA SER A 147 14.15 -2.86 -8.93
C SER A 147 14.82 -1.87 -9.88
N TRP A 148 14.06 -0.99 -10.54
CA TRP A 148 14.60 0.06 -11.39
C TRP A 148 15.04 1.29 -10.60
N VAL A 149 14.51 1.46 -9.38
CA VAL A 149 14.83 2.59 -8.51
C VAL A 149 16.12 2.30 -7.76
N LYS A 150 17.16 3.04 -8.08
CA LYS A 150 18.46 2.99 -7.37
C LYS A 150 18.55 4.15 -6.42
N ARG A 151 19.15 3.94 -5.25
CA ARG A 151 19.42 5.04 -4.32
C ARG A 151 20.60 5.86 -4.82
N LEU A 152 20.47 7.19 -4.73
CA LEU A 152 21.59 8.08 -4.96
C LEU A 152 22.62 7.93 -3.82
N PRO A 153 23.91 8.08 -4.13
CA PRO A 153 24.94 8.21 -3.09
C PRO A 153 24.60 9.34 -2.12
N LYS A 154 25.00 9.21 -0.84
CA LYS A 154 24.72 10.24 0.19
C LYS A 154 25.42 11.57 -0.10
N ASP A 155 26.51 11.54 -0.81
CA ASP A 155 27.37 12.68 -1.23
C ASP A 155 27.06 13.12 -2.67
N PHE A 156 25.89 12.79 -3.19
CA PHE A 156 25.51 13.14 -4.55
C PHE A 156 25.46 14.68 -4.73
N ASP A 157 26.31 15.19 -5.60
CA ASP A 157 26.34 16.60 -5.94
C ASP A 157 25.31 16.92 -7.06
N ARG A 158 24.32 17.75 -6.71
CA ARG A 158 23.30 18.22 -7.65
C ARG A 158 23.84 19.04 -8.83
N ASN A 159 25.03 19.63 -8.69
CA ASN A 159 25.68 20.40 -9.76
C ASN A 159 26.13 19.51 -10.93
N ARG A 160 26.11 18.20 -10.76
CA ARG A 160 26.35 17.22 -11.83
C ARG A 160 25.14 17.03 -12.75
N CYS A 161 23.99 17.61 -12.40
CA CYS A 161 22.80 17.51 -13.22
C CYS A 161 22.89 18.50 -14.40
N ASP A 162 22.61 18.00 -15.60
CA ASP A 162 22.53 18.81 -16.82
C ASP A 162 21.36 19.79 -16.76
N LYS A 163 20.25 19.35 -16.14
CA LYS A 163 18.99 20.09 -15.98
C LYS A 163 18.32 19.76 -14.68
N ILE A 164 17.58 20.73 -14.14
CA ILE A 164 16.70 20.52 -12.99
C ILE A 164 15.26 20.85 -13.38
N TRP A 165 14.36 19.88 -13.17
CA TRP A 165 12.94 20.03 -13.45
C TRP A 165 12.13 19.80 -12.17
N GLN A 166 10.98 20.45 -12.09
CA GLN A 166 10.02 20.26 -11.01
C GLN A 166 8.68 19.83 -11.56
N SER A 167 8.05 18.88 -10.90
CA SER A 167 6.67 18.47 -11.17
C SER A 167 5.84 18.69 -9.92
N TRP A 168 4.75 19.44 -10.07
CA TRP A 168 3.81 19.76 -9.02
C TRP A 168 2.48 19.06 -9.29
N ASP A 169 2.03 18.32 -8.30
CA ASP A 169 0.67 17.82 -8.13
C ASP A 169 0.00 18.74 -7.09
N THR A 170 -1.02 19.49 -7.50
CA THR A 170 -1.61 20.55 -6.68
C THR A 170 -3.01 20.17 -6.22
N ALA A 171 -3.26 20.26 -4.91
CA ALA A 171 -4.61 20.12 -4.36
C ALA A 171 -5.48 21.32 -4.75
N ALA A 172 -6.70 21.06 -5.22
CA ALA A 172 -7.63 22.09 -5.68
C ALA A 172 -8.30 22.85 -4.53
N GLU A 173 -8.50 22.23 -3.36
CA GLU A 173 -9.23 22.80 -2.22
C GLU A 173 -8.57 22.47 -0.89
N LEU A 174 -8.69 23.38 0.10
CA LEU A 174 -8.36 23.13 1.50
C LEU A 174 -9.66 22.93 2.30
N THR A 175 -10.14 21.69 2.35
CA THR A 175 -11.19 21.27 3.30
C THR A 175 -10.56 20.48 4.44
N GLU A 176 -11.25 20.28 5.57
CA GLU A 176 -10.83 19.34 6.62
C GLU A 176 -10.62 17.95 6.00
N GLY A 177 -9.38 17.45 5.99
CA GLY A 177 -8.97 16.25 5.23
C GLY A 177 -8.38 16.52 3.85
N ALA A 178 -8.11 17.79 3.49
CA ALA A 178 -7.62 18.20 2.18
C ALA A 178 -6.33 17.50 1.77
N SER A 179 -6.25 17.18 0.48
CA SER A 179 -5.06 16.63 -0.16
C SER A 179 -3.88 17.62 -0.08
N TYR A 180 -2.67 17.08 -0.02
CA TYR A 180 -1.45 17.87 -0.06
C TYR A 180 -1.10 18.29 -1.48
N SER A 181 -0.52 19.47 -1.62
CA SER A 181 0.23 19.81 -2.82
C SER A 181 1.65 19.27 -2.69
N VAL A 182 2.10 18.53 -3.70
CA VAL A 182 3.40 17.84 -3.68
C VAL A 182 4.25 18.32 -4.85
N CYS A 183 5.51 18.65 -4.57
CA CYS A 183 6.51 18.93 -5.60
C CYS A 183 7.60 17.87 -5.56
N THR A 184 7.90 17.27 -6.69
CA THR A 184 9.08 16.46 -6.91
C THR A 184 10.10 17.25 -7.72
N THR A 185 11.35 17.32 -7.23
CA THR A 185 12.46 17.98 -7.92
C THR A 185 13.40 16.93 -8.48
N TRP A 186 13.61 16.96 -9.77
CA TRP A 186 14.38 15.97 -10.53
C TRP A 186 15.61 16.59 -11.17
N GLY A 187 16.75 15.94 -10.99
CA GLY A 187 17.96 16.22 -11.76
C GLY A 187 18.03 15.27 -12.96
N ILE A 188 18.36 15.80 -14.12
CA ILE A 188 18.57 15.01 -15.34
C ILE A 188 20.07 14.91 -15.59
N ILE A 189 20.58 13.69 -15.76
CA ILE A 189 21.97 13.38 -16.04
C ILE A 189 22.02 12.33 -17.13
N GLU A 190 22.62 12.59 -18.26
CA GLU A 190 22.76 11.63 -19.35
C GLU A 190 21.44 10.90 -19.68
N ALA A 191 20.34 11.65 -19.78
CA ALA A 191 18.98 11.14 -20.01
C ALA A 191 18.40 10.27 -18.88
N ARG A 192 19.02 10.20 -17.71
CA ARG A 192 18.48 9.55 -16.52
C ARG A 192 17.91 10.57 -15.55
N ALA A 193 16.82 10.24 -14.91
CA ALA A 193 16.19 11.09 -13.90
C ALA A 193 16.60 10.68 -12.48
N ALA A 194 17.03 11.64 -11.68
CA ALA A 194 17.38 11.47 -10.29
C ALA A 194 16.44 12.31 -9.43
N LEU A 195 15.70 11.69 -8.50
CA LEU A 195 14.86 12.40 -7.53
C LEU A 195 15.76 13.07 -6.48
N LEU A 196 15.82 14.40 -6.51
CA LEU A 196 16.68 15.18 -5.62
C LEU A 196 15.96 15.63 -4.36
N HIS A 197 14.65 15.93 -4.46
CA HIS A 197 13.88 16.45 -3.34
C HIS A 197 12.38 16.23 -3.53
N VAL A 198 11.68 16.05 -2.40
CA VAL A 198 10.21 16.03 -2.33
C VAL A 198 9.77 17.09 -1.32
N LEU A 199 8.91 18.00 -1.76
CA LEU A 199 8.24 18.99 -0.93
C LEU A 199 6.75 18.64 -0.86
N ARG A 200 6.20 18.53 0.34
CA ARG A 200 4.79 18.28 0.60
C ARG A 200 4.24 19.39 1.49
N VAL A 201 3.21 20.09 1.02
CA VAL A 201 2.64 21.24 1.72
C VAL A 201 1.12 21.31 1.56
N GLN A 202 0.46 21.94 2.53
CA GLN A 202 -0.95 22.34 2.44
C GLN A 202 -0.98 23.86 2.48
N LEU A 203 -1.26 24.50 1.35
CA LEU A 203 -1.24 25.95 1.19
C LEU A 203 -2.42 26.38 0.32
N LEU A 204 -3.00 27.54 0.61
CA LEU A 204 -3.95 28.21 -0.27
C LEU A 204 -3.27 28.66 -1.57
N TYR A 205 -4.07 28.84 -2.63
CA TYR A 205 -3.56 29.14 -3.97
C TYR A 205 -2.56 30.31 -4.01
N PRO A 206 -2.79 31.47 -3.35
CA PRO A 206 -1.82 32.58 -3.39
C PRO A 206 -0.46 32.21 -2.76
N GLU A 207 -0.50 31.49 -1.63
CA GLU A 207 0.68 31.02 -0.92
C GLU A 207 1.41 29.90 -1.69
N LEU A 208 0.63 28.98 -2.28
CA LEU A 208 1.15 27.91 -3.12
C LEU A 208 1.89 28.50 -4.32
N ARG A 209 1.31 29.48 -5.02
CA ARG A 209 1.96 30.18 -6.14
C ARG A 209 3.30 30.81 -5.72
N ALA A 210 3.32 31.48 -4.58
CA ALA A 210 4.55 32.07 -4.04
C ALA A 210 5.59 31.00 -3.71
N ARG A 211 5.15 29.86 -3.14
CA ARG A 211 5.99 28.71 -2.81
C ARG A 211 6.57 28.07 -4.07
N VAL A 212 5.79 27.86 -5.12
CA VAL A 212 6.26 27.34 -6.41
C VAL A 212 7.40 28.19 -6.97
N LEU A 213 7.20 29.50 -7.07
CA LEU A 213 8.21 30.42 -7.59
C LEU A 213 9.49 30.44 -6.74
N LYS A 214 9.35 30.46 -5.41
CA LYS A 214 10.48 30.41 -4.48
C LYS A 214 11.24 29.09 -4.61
N HIS A 215 10.52 27.97 -4.68
CA HIS A 215 11.13 26.64 -4.75
C HIS A 215 11.89 26.44 -6.07
N ALA A 216 11.32 26.90 -7.18
CA ALA A 216 11.97 26.86 -8.49
C ALA A 216 13.30 27.65 -8.49
N ARG A 217 13.33 28.85 -7.87
CA ARG A 217 14.55 29.66 -7.75
C ARG A 217 15.61 28.97 -6.88
N ILE A 218 15.24 28.40 -5.74
CA ILE A 218 16.16 27.69 -4.81
C ILE A 218 16.88 26.54 -5.52
N TRP A 219 16.17 25.84 -6.39
CA TRP A 219 16.71 24.69 -7.09
C TRP A 219 17.31 25.02 -8.46
N GLY A 220 17.11 26.24 -8.96
CA GLY A 220 17.51 26.59 -10.33
C GLY A 220 16.75 25.80 -11.39
N ALA A 221 15.46 25.53 -11.14
CA ALA A 221 14.68 24.70 -12.03
C ALA A 221 14.45 25.38 -13.38
N GLU A 222 14.86 24.73 -14.47
CA GLU A 222 14.62 25.20 -15.84
C GLU A 222 13.17 25.01 -16.28
N ARG A 223 12.50 23.99 -15.75
CA ARG A 223 11.09 23.69 -16.04
C ARG A 223 10.32 23.39 -14.77
N VAL A 224 9.14 23.97 -14.70
CA VAL A 224 8.14 23.66 -13.67
C VAL A 224 6.90 23.15 -14.40
N LEU A 225 6.58 21.89 -14.17
CA LEU A 225 5.38 21.21 -14.69
C LEU A 225 4.31 21.27 -13.59
N MET A 226 3.09 21.58 -13.97
CA MET A 226 1.95 21.53 -13.05
C MET A 226 0.88 20.68 -13.70
N GLU A 227 0.33 19.73 -12.92
CA GLU A 227 -0.81 18.97 -13.37
C GLU A 227 -2.02 19.90 -13.48
N LYS A 228 -2.79 19.74 -14.56
CA LYS A 228 -4.03 20.49 -14.76
C LYS A 228 -5.11 19.79 -13.96
N ALA A 229 -5.63 20.46 -12.92
CA ALA A 229 -6.81 20.03 -12.18
C ALA A 229 -8.07 20.08 -13.06
#